data_2555e8187cc1d92ff7dd07430c778ccb
#
_entry.id   2555e8187cc1d92ff7dd07430c778ccb
#
_cell.length_a   1.000
_cell.length_b   1.000
_cell.length_c   1.000
_cell.angle_alpha   90.00
_cell.angle_beta   90.00
_cell.angle_gamma   90.00
#
_symmetry.space_group_name_H-M   'P 1'
#
loop_
_entity.id
_entity.type
_entity.pdbx_description
1 polymer ?
#
loop_
_entity_poly.entity_id
_entity_poly.type
_entity_poly.pdbx_seq_one_letter_code
_entity_poly.pdbx_strand_id
1 'polypeptide(L)'
;MKINVHAGHNPTGKVACGAVGLLDESTENRNVVKELKAILEAEGHIVYDCTCNNGTSVSDVINKIVAKSNANTVDLDISIHFNSGANDKIGNGKSCGTECLIYNTSNNKEVIAKRICANIAQLGFKNRGVKIRTDLSILKETKAPCILAE
;
A
#
# COMPACT_ATOMS: atom_id res chain seq x y z
N MET A 1 -6.75 3.84 -17.39
CA MET A 1 -5.69 4.57 -16.66
C MET A 1 -4.41 3.78 -16.69
N LYS A 2 -3.26 4.42 -16.47
CA LYS A 2 -2.00 3.76 -16.14
C LYS A 2 -1.79 3.83 -14.63
N ILE A 3 -1.50 2.71 -13.99
CA ILE A 3 -1.47 2.61 -12.52
C ILE A 3 -0.22 1.83 -12.10
N ASN A 4 0.53 2.37 -11.15
CA ASN A 4 1.51 1.58 -10.42
C ASN A 4 0.82 0.93 -9.22
N VAL A 5 1.19 -0.32 -8.94
CA VAL A 5 0.84 -1.01 -7.70
C VAL A 5 2.10 -1.60 -7.08
N HIS A 6 2.19 -1.60 -5.76
CA HIS A 6 3.30 -2.26 -5.08
C HIS A 6 2.93 -2.71 -3.68
N ALA A 7 3.46 -3.86 -3.30
CA ALA A 7 3.45 -4.33 -1.92
C ALA A 7 4.52 -3.57 -1.11
N GLY A 8 4.18 -3.18 0.09
CA GLY A 8 5.15 -2.71 1.06
C GLY A 8 6.14 -3.81 1.46
N HIS A 9 7.29 -3.39 1.92
CA HIS A 9 8.29 -4.28 2.52
C HIS A 9 8.95 -5.32 1.58
N ASN A 10 9.99 -5.96 2.07
CA ASN A 10 10.57 -7.17 1.45
C ASN A 10 9.70 -8.41 1.75
N PRO A 11 9.89 -9.51 1.03
CA PRO A 11 9.26 -10.79 1.39
C PRO A 11 9.61 -11.25 2.80
N THR A 12 8.73 -12.04 3.38
CA THR A 12 8.91 -12.71 4.67
C THR A 12 10.25 -13.41 4.76
N GLY A 13 10.86 -13.35 5.92
CA GLY A 13 12.18 -13.93 6.20
C GLY A 13 13.36 -13.09 5.73
N LYS A 14 13.13 -11.96 5.06
CA LYS A 14 14.18 -11.01 4.69
C LYS A 14 14.19 -9.81 5.63
N VAL A 15 15.30 -9.05 5.61
CA VAL A 15 15.37 -7.75 6.28
C VAL A 15 14.27 -6.83 5.79
N ALA A 16 13.68 -6.02 6.66
CA ALA A 16 12.60 -5.08 6.33
C ALA A 16 11.34 -5.75 5.75
N CYS A 17 10.95 -6.92 6.28
CA CYS A 17 9.77 -7.66 5.84
C CYS A 17 8.43 -7.17 6.42
N GLY A 18 8.42 -6.06 7.17
CA GLY A 18 7.20 -5.54 7.79
C GLY A 18 6.82 -6.28 9.07
N ALA A 19 5.57 -6.16 9.46
CA ALA A 19 5.04 -6.78 10.66
C ALA A 19 4.75 -8.27 10.45
N VAL A 20 5.02 -9.06 11.50
CA VAL A 20 4.74 -10.50 11.54
C VAL A 20 3.98 -10.79 12.82
N GLY A 21 2.76 -11.30 12.69
CA GLY A 21 1.86 -11.61 13.80
C GLY A 21 1.00 -12.83 13.49
N LEU A 22 -0.31 -12.73 13.64
CA LEU A 22 -1.26 -13.73 13.14
C LEU A 22 -1.28 -13.78 11.62
N LEU A 23 -1.05 -12.62 10.99
CA LEU A 23 -0.81 -12.47 9.57
C LEU A 23 0.63 -12.02 9.37
N ASP A 24 1.15 -12.28 8.19
CA ASP A 24 2.43 -11.78 7.71
C ASP A 24 2.16 -10.68 6.70
N GLU A 25 2.42 -9.43 7.10
CA GLU A 25 2.11 -8.26 6.31
C GLU A 25 2.67 -8.36 4.88
N SER A 26 3.92 -8.74 4.74
CA SER A 26 4.57 -8.76 3.43
C SER A 26 4.02 -9.83 2.49
N THR A 27 3.52 -10.94 3.03
CA THR A 27 2.84 -11.99 2.28
C THR A 27 1.46 -11.51 1.83
N GLU A 28 0.68 -10.95 2.75
CA GLU A 28 -0.67 -10.49 2.45
C GLU A 28 -0.67 -9.28 1.50
N ASN A 29 0.27 -8.34 1.66
CA ASN A 29 0.46 -7.24 0.71
C ASN A 29 0.63 -7.75 -0.72
N ARG A 30 1.43 -8.81 -0.91
CA ARG A 30 1.69 -9.39 -2.24
C ARG A 30 0.49 -10.12 -2.80
N ASN A 31 -0.27 -10.82 -1.96
CA ASN A 31 -1.52 -11.46 -2.35
C ASN A 31 -2.50 -10.39 -2.88
N VAL A 32 -2.68 -9.30 -2.12
CA VAL A 32 -3.56 -8.20 -2.55
C VAL A 32 -3.07 -7.54 -3.83
N VAL A 33 -1.77 -7.25 -3.96
CA VAL A 33 -1.21 -6.64 -5.19
C VAL A 33 -1.43 -7.52 -6.41
N LYS A 34 -1.25 -8.84 -6.28
CA LYS A 34 -1.48 -9.80 -7.36
C LYS A 34 -2.93 -9.77 -7.86
N GLU A 35 -3.87 -9.86 -6.94
CA GLU A 35 -5.31 -9.84 -7.27
C GLU A 35 -5.76 -8.47 -7.79
N LEU A 36 -5.31 -7.38 -7.14
CA LEU A 36 -5.61 -6.02 -7.57
C LEU A 36 -5.11 -5.76 -9.00
N LYS A 37 -3.89 -6.19 -9.31
CA LYS A 37 -3.32 -6.06 -10.65
C LYS A 37 -4.19 -6.80 -11.67
N ALA A 38 -4.57 -8.05 -11.40
CA ALA A 38 -5.39 -8.85 -12.31
C ALA A 38 -6.77 -8.21 -12.55
N ILE A 39 -7.42 -7.71 -11.50
CA ILE A 39 -8.72 -7.03 -11.60
C ILE A 39 -8.60 -5.74 -12.43
N LEU A 40 -7.62 -4.90 -12.14
CA LEU A 40 -7.43 -3.64 -12.85
C LEU A 40 -7.09 -3.86 -14.33
N GLU A 41 -6.30 -4.88 -14.66
CA GLU A 41 -6.00 -5.23 -16.06
C GLU A 41 -7.25 -5.76 -16.79
N ALA A 42 -8.08 -6.55 -16.12
CA ALA A 42 -9.36 -7.02 -16.67
C ALA A 42 -10.33 -5.87 -16.95
N GLU A 43 -10.27 -4.79 -16.15
CA GLU A 43 -11.02 -3.55 -16.35
C GLU A 43 -10.39 -2.61 -17.42
N GLY A 44 -9.35 -3.05 -18.12
CA GLY A 44 -8.72 -2.32 -19.22
C GLY A 44 -7.71 -1.27 -18.79
N HIS A 45 -7.18 -1.34 -17.57
CA HIS A 45 -6.09 -0.48 -17.11
C HIS A 45 -4.73 -1.08 -17.49
N ILE A 46 -3.71 -0.22 -17.61
CA ILE A 46 -2.31 -0.65 -17.73
C ILE A 46 -1.71 -0.60 -16.33
N VAL A 47 -1.23 -1.73 -15.82
CA VAL A 47 -0.76 -1.84 -14.45
C VAL A 47 0.70 -2.29 -14.39
N TYR A 48 1.53 -1.53 -13.67
CA TYR A 48 2.93 -1.84 -13.42
C TYR A 48 3.11 -2.27 -11.97
N ASP A 49 3.67 -3.47 -11.76
CA ASP A 49 4.06 -3.94 -10.44
C ASP A 49 5.45 -3.39 -10.07
N CYS A 50 5.46 -2.46 -9.11
CA CYS A 50 6.66 -1.80 -8.62
C CYS A 50 7.20 -2.42 -7.31
N THR A 51 6.70 -3.59 -6.89
CA THR A 51 7.12 -4.27 -5.67
C THR A 51 8.63 -4.53 -5.64
N CYS A 52 9.23 -4.31 -4.46
CA CYS A 52 10.62 -4.66 -4.17
C CYS A 52 10.68 -6.01 -3.43
N ASN A 53 11.61 -6.90 -3.86
CA ASN A 53 11.81 -8.22 -3.25
C ASN A 53 13.26 -8.47 -2.79
N ASN A 54 14.15 -7.49 -2.92
CA ASN A 54 15.59 -7.66 -2.72
C ASN A 54 16.26 -6.44 -2.10
N GLY A 55 15.55 -5.69 -1.28
CA GLY A 55 16.14 -4.59 -0.53
C GLY A 55 17.07 -5.09 0.59
N THR A 56 18.10 -4.34 0.90
CA THR A 56 19.08 -4.64 1.94
C THR A 56 18.81 -3.92 3.26
N SER A 57 17.88 -2.98 3.26
CA SER A 57 17.40 -2.22 4.41
C SER A 57 16.01 -1.64 4.13
N VAL A 58 15.33 -1.07 5.14
CA VAL A 58 14.06 -0.36 4.96
C VAL A 58 14.19 0.74 3.92
N SER A 59 15.22 1.58 4.04
CA SER A 59 15.46 2.67 3.09
C SER A 59 15.73 2.16 1.68
N ASP A 60 16.48 1.05 1.53
CA ASP A 60 16.75 0.47 0.22
C ASP A 60 15.50 -0.11 -0.43
N VAL A 61 14.61 -0.74 0.34
CA VAL A 61 13.29 -1.19 -0.15
C VAL A 61 12.49 -0.01 -0.69
N ILE A 62 12.36 1.06 0.10
CA ILE A 62 11.61 2.26 -0.29
C ILE A 62 12.21 2.89 -1.55
N ASN A 63 13.53 3.09 -1.58
CA ASN A 63 14.23 3.69 -2.73
C ASN A 63 14.02 2.87 -4.01
N LYS A 64 14.05 1.55 -3.93
CA LYS A 64 13.80 0.67 -5.08
C LYS A 64 12.36 0.72 -5.57
N ILE A 65 11.39 0.78 -4.66
CA ILE A 65 9.98 0.96 -5.01
C ILE A 65 9.80 2.33 -5.69
N VAL A 66 10.28 3.42 -5.09
CA VAL A 66 10.20 4.77 -5.65
C VAL A 66 10.87 4.85 -7.03
N ALA A 67 12.03 4.23 -7.19
CA ALA A 67 12.74 4.22 -8.48
C ALA A 67 11.92 3.49 -9.57
N LYS A 68 11.33 2.33 -9.26
CA LYS A 68 10.45 1.60 -10.18
C LYS A 68 9.18 2.39 -10.51
N SER A 69 8.53 2.96 -9.50
CA SER A 69 7.33 3.79 -9.66
C SER A 69 7.60 5.00 -10.55
N ASN A 70 8.71 5.70 -10.31
CA ASN A 70 9.08 6.90 -11.05
C ASN A 70 9.63 6.64 -12.46
N ALA A 71 9.94 5.39 -12.80
CA ALA A 71 10.29 4.99 -14.16
C ALA A 71 9.08 4.95 -15.10
N ASN A 72 7.87 4.88 -14.56
CA ASN A 72 6.62 4.84 -15.30
C ASN A 72 5.92 6.21 -15.25
N THR A 73 5.33 6.62 -16.37
CA THR A 73 4.40 7.76 -16.37
C THR A 73 2.99 7.22 -16.18
N VAL A 74 2.43 7.42 -14.99
CA VAL A 74 1.15 6.87 -14.58
C VAL A 74 0.23 7.93 -13.99
N ASP A 75 -1.06 7.61 -13.90
CA ASP A 75 -2.10 8.48 -13.35
C ASP A 75 -2.22 8.34 -11.82
N LEU A 76 -1.85 7.16 -11.27
CA LEU A 76 -1.99 6.82 -9.86
C LEU A 76 -0.93 5.80 -9.45
N ASP A 77 -0.46 5.91 -8.22
CA ASP A 77 0.40 4.95 -7.53
C ASP A 77 -0.30 4.42 -6.29
N ILE A 78 -0.34 3.09 -6.11
CA ILE A 78 -1.04 2.45 -4.99
C ILE A 78 -0.07 1.56 -4.22
N SER A 79 0.17 1.92 -2.97
CA SER A 79 0.96 1.14 -2.01
C SER A 79 0.02 0.32 -1.13
N ILE A 80 0.27 -0.98 -1.02
CA ILE A 80 -0.52 -1.90 -0.19
C ILE A 80 0.27 -2.28 1.04
N HIS A 81 -0.36 -2.08 2.20
CA HIS A 81 0.13 -2.39 3.52
C HIS A 81 -0.94 -3.05 4.38
N PHE A 82 -0.53 -3.67 5.48
CA PHE A 82 -1.41 -4.14 6.54
C PHE A 82 -0.97 -3.52 7.85
N ASN A 83 -1.89 -2.81 8.47
CA ASN A 83 -1.64 -2.10 9.73
C ASN A 83 -1.36 -3.09 10.85
N SER A 84 -0.40 -2.79 11.70
CA SER A 84 -0.07 -3.60 12.85
C SER A 84 -0.32 -2.86 14.17
N GLY A 85 -0.61 -3.60 15.23
CA GLY A 85 -0.81 -3.09 16.56
C GLY A 85 0.01 -3.84 17.62
N ALA A 86 -0.09 -3.41 18.86
CA ALA A 86 0.51 -4.14 19.97
C ALA A 86 -0.14 -5.54 20.11
N ASN A 87 0.66 -6.57 20.37
CA ASN A 87 0.22 -7.95 20.59
C ASN A 87 -0.41 -8.67 19.38
N ASP A 88 0.03 -8.35 18.17
CA ASP A 88 -0.48 -8.98 16.96
C ASP A 88 -0.20 -10.50 16.87
N LYS A 89 0.71 -11.02 17.67
CA LYS A 89 1.00 -12.48 17.72
C LYS A 89 -0.14 -13.34 18.23
N ILE A 90 -0.95 -12.83 19.13
CA ILE A 90 -2.08 -13.55 19.73
C ILE A 90 -3.42 -12.86 19.47
N GLY A 91 -3.40 -11.68 18.88
CA GLY A 91 -4.56 -10.83 18.70
C GLY A 91 -5.07 -10.24 20.02
N ASN A 92 -5.84 -9.17 19.89
CA ASN A 92 -6.47 -8.51 21.06
C ASN A 92 -8.00 -8.49 20.96
N GLY A 93 -8.58 -9.19 19.97
CA GLY A 93 -10.00 -9.23 19.71
C GLY A 93 -10.60 -7.90 19.20
N LYS A 94 -9.76 -6.93 18.84
CA LYS A 94 -10.20 -5.61 18.37
C LYS A 94 -9.82 -5.43 16.90
N SER A 95 -10.81 -5.19 16.06
CA SER A 95 -10.57 -4.78 14.67
C SER A 95 -10.00 -3.36 14.64
N CYS A 96 -8.84 -3.19 14.05
CA CYS A 96 -8.25 -1.87 13.84
C CYS A 96 -8.86 -1.14 12.64
N GLY A 97 -9.38 -1.88 11.68
CA GLY A 97 -10.01 -1.34 10.48
C GLY A 97 -9.01 -0.85 9.43
N THR A 98 -9.52 -0.14 8.44
CA THR A 98 -8.75 0.33 7.28
C THR A 98 -8.57 1.84 7.28
N GLU A 99 -7.43 2.30 6.81
CA GLU A 99 -7.13 3.71 6.56
C GLU A 99 -6.33 3.88 5.26
N CYS A 100 -6.41 5.06 4.67
CA CYS A 100 -5.55 5.44 3.57
C CYS A 100 -4.70 6.64 3.94
N LEU A 101 -3.44 6.59 3.58
CA LEU A 101 -2.47 7.65 3.82
C LEU A 101 -2.16 8.35 2.50
N ILE A 102 -2.13 9.68 2.52
CA ILE A 102 -1.79 10.53 1.36
C ILE A 102 -0.83 11.63 1.79
N TYR A 103 -0.01 12.13 0.87
CA TYR A 103 0.90 13.25 1.18
C TYR A 103 0.16 14.58 1.34
N ASN A 104 -0.82 14.83 0.47
CA ASN A 104 -1.67 16.03 0.46
C ASN A 104 -3.00 15.71 -0.25
N THR A 105 -3.90 16.68 -0.34
CA THR A 105 -5.25 16.51 -0.92
C THR A 105 -5.34 16.83 -2.42
N SER A 106 -4.23 17.14 -3.09
CA SER A 106 -4.23 17.47 -4.52
C SER A 106 -4.53 16.26 -5.42
N ASN A 107 -4.88 16.53 -6.68
CA ASN A 107 -5.03 15.52 -7.75
C ASN A 107 -6.10 14.45 -7.50
N ASN A 108 -7.20 14.80 -6.81
CA ASN A 108 -8.34 13.91 -6.53
C ASN A 108 -8.00 12.61 -5.76
N LYS A 109 -6.74 12.41 -5.33
CA LYS A 109 -6.35 11.19 -4.61
C LYS A 109 -7.08 11.01 -3.28
N GLU A 110 -7.45 12.12 -2.63
CA GLU A 110 -8.27 12.07 -1.41
C GLU A 110 -9.65 11.45 -1.65
N VAL A 111 -10.27 11.78 -2.77
CA VAL A 111 -11.59 11.21 -3.16
C VAL A 111 -11.46 9.70 -3.39
N ILE A 112 -10.41 9.29 -4.10
CA ILE A 112 -10.13 7.86 -4.34
C ILE A 112 -9.85 7.15 -3.02
N ALA A 113 -8.99 7.70 -2.17
CA ALA A 113 -8.65 7.15 -0.87
C ALA A 113 -9.87 6.98 0.05
N LYS A 114 -10.78 7.99 0.08
CA LYS A 114 -12.06 7.90 0.82
C LYS A 114 -12.93 6.76 0.31
N ARG A 115 -13.02 6.55 -1.01
CA ARG A 115 -13.77 5.46 -1.61
C ARG A 115 -13.18 4.10 -1.29
N ILE A 116 -11.84 3.97 -1.30
CA ILE A 116 -11.15 2.75 -0.89
C ILE A 116 -11.53 2.40 0.55
N CYS A 117 -11.37 3.33 1.50
CA CYS A 117 -11.74 3.10 2.90
C CYS A 117 -13.22 2.74 3.07
N ALA A 118 -14.11 3.42 2.35
CA ALA A 118 -15.55 3.17 2.44
C ALA A 118 -15.93 1.77 1.91
N ASN A 119 -15.33 1.35 0.80
CA ASN A 119 -15.59 0.04 0.20
C ASN A 119 -15.05 -1.10 1.07
N ILE A 120 -13.82 -0.98 1.60
CA ILE A 120 -13.24 -1.97 2.51
C ILE A 120 -14.09 -2.07 3.80
N ALA A 121 -14.62 -0.95 4.29
CA ALA A 121 -15.48 -0.94 5.46
C ALA A 121 -16.80 -1.73 5.27
N GLN A 122 -17.30 -1.84 4.04
CA GLN A 122 -18.49 -2.68 3.73
C GLN A 122 -18.23 -4.18 3.97
N LEU A 123 -16.96 -4.60 4.01
CA LEU A 123 -16.56 -5.96 4.36
C LEU A 123 -16.55 -6.22 5.87
N GLY A 124 -16.96 -5.26 6.70
CA GLY A 124 -17.01 -5.36 8.16
C GLY A 124 -15.81 -4.72 8.88
N PHE A 125 -14.89 -4.09 8.16
CA PHE A 125 -13.78 -3.35 8.77
C PHE A 125 -14.20 -1.96 9.23
N LYS A 126 -13.61 -1.48 10.33
CA LYS A 126 -13.82 -0.10 10.77
C LYS A 126 -13.19 0.86 9.74
N ASN A 127 -13.95 1.84 9.27
CA ASN A 127 -13.41 2.93 8.45
C ASN A 127 -12.68 3.94 9.35
N ARG A 128 -11.36 4.00 9.24
CA ARG A 128 -10.49 4.95 9.98
C ARG A 128 -10.21 6.22 9.16
N GLY A 129 -10.67 6.26 7.91
CA GLY A 129 -10.61 7.41 7.03
C GLY A 129 -9.27 7.64 6.37
N VAL A 130 -9.13 8.84 5.81
CA VAL A 130 -7.91 9.29 5.12
C VAL A 130 -7.10 10.17 6.03
N LYS A 131 -5.77 9.96 6.06
CA LYS A 131 -4.83 10.76 6.87
C LYS A 131 -3.74 11.35 5.99
N ILE A 132 -3.33 12.57 6.31
CA ILE A 132 -2.18 13.21 5.67
C ILE A 132 -0.91 12.78 6.42
N ARG A 133 0.07 12.25 5.70
CA ARG A 133 1.38 11.84 6.20
C ARG A 133 2.48 12.39 5.30
N THR A 134 3.17 13.41 5.79
CA THR A 134 4.24 14.11 5.05
C THR A 134 5.62 13.57 5.33
N ASP A 135 5.72 12.63 6.26
CA ASP A 135 6.94 11.99 6.73
C ASP A 135 7.25 10.65 6.02
N LEU A 136 6.30 10.11 5.25
CA LEU A 136 6.50 8.85 4.52
C LEU A 136 7.15 9.11 3.15
N SER A 137 8.38 8.63 2.97
CA SER A 137 9.14 8.81 1.72
C SER A 137 8.39 8.28 0.50
N ILE A 138 7.70 7.15 0.61
CA ILE A 138 6.92 6.59 -0.50
C ILE A 138 5.85 7.56 -1.02
N LEU A 139 5.17 8.27 -0.14
CA LEU A 139 4.14 9.26 -0.50
C LEU A 139 4.74 10.58 -1.00
N LYS A 140 5.95 10.93 -0.54
CA LYS A 140 6.62 12.17 -0.84
C LYS A 140 7.41 12.12 -2.14
N GLU A 141 8.06 11.01 -2.43
CA GLU A 141 9.09 10.90 -3.47
C GLU A 141 8.57 10.26 -4.76
N THR A 142 7.39 9.64 -4.75
CA THR A 142 6.71 9.21 -5.97
C THR A 142 6.19 10.42 -6.74
N LYS A 143 6.43 10.45 -8.07
CA LYS A 143 6.02 11.55 -8.96
C LYS A 143 4.50 11.55 -9.21
N ALA A 144 3.91 10.38 -9.33
CA ALA A 144 2.48 10.22 -9.49
C ALA A 144 1.74 10.46 -8.15
N PRO A 145 0.45 10.83 -8.18
CA PRO A 145 -0.38 10.83 -6.97
C PRO A 145 -0.33 9.47 -6.30
N CYS A 146 0.17 9.40 -5.06
CA CYS A 146 0.32 8.14 -4.33
C CYS A 146 -0.70 8.03 -3.19
N ILE A 147 -1.28 6.83 -3.04
CA ILE A 147 -2.16 6.43 -1.94
C ILE A 147 -1.56 5.18 -1.30
N LEU A 148 -1.36 5.20 0.02
CA LEU A 148 -0.99 4.03 0.78
C LEU A 148 -2.24 3.54 1.53
N ALA A 149 -2.68 2.33 1.22
CA ALA A 149 -3.83 1.70 1.85
C ALA A 149 -3.37 0.68 2.90
N GLU A 150 -3.95 0.79 4.08
CA GLU A 150 -3.69 -0.07 5.25
C GLU A 150 -4.98 -0.65 5.84
#